data_09c8294223d2895d6396b42acc64ef97
#
_entry.id   09c8294223d2895d6396b42acc64ef97
#
_cell.length_a   1.000
_cell.length_b   1.000
_cell.length_c   1.000
_cell.angle_alpha   90.00
_cell.angle_beta   90.00
_cell.angle_gamma   90.00
#
_symmetry.space_group_name_H-M   'P 1'
#
loop_
_entity.id
_entity.type
_entity.pdbx_description
1 polymer ?
#
loop_
_entity_poly.entity_id
_entity_poly.type
_entity_poly.pdbx_seq_one_letter_code
_entity_poly.pdbx_strand_id
1 'polypeptide(L)'
;LPLLMALLVAAAVLGDALNYSIGRRLGPKVFGWEQSRLFNKAAFDRTHAFYERHGGITIIVARFLPFVRTFAPFVAGVAQMSYAKFALYNVIGALLWVIGLTGLGYLFGNTGWVKEHFEWVALAMIIIPGLPAVIEVLRQWLRARARKSAKAARVL
;
A
#
# COMPACT_ATOMS: atom_id res chain seq x y z
N LEU A 1 6.81 -20.73 -16.02
CA LEU A 1 7.10 -19.67 -15.06
C LEU A 1 7.08 -18.26 -15.70
N PRO A 2 7.77 -17.97 -16.84
CA PRO A 2 7.82 -16.61 -17.40
C PRO A 2 6.46 -16.06 -17.81
N LEU A 3 5.59 -16.88 -18.41
CA LEU A 3 4.24 -16.47 -18.77
C LEU A 3 3.42 -16.07 -17.53
N LEU A 4 3.51 -16.86 -16.46
CA LEU A 4 2.83 -16.53 -15.19
C LEU A 4 3.34 -15.19 -14.62
N MET A 5 4.65 -14.97 -14.62
CA MET A 5 5.25 -13.72 -14.16
C MET A 5 4.78 -12.52 -14.99
N ALA A 6 4.73 -12.68 -16.32
CA ALA A 6 4.24 -11.64 -17.22
C ALA A 6 2.76 -11.30 -16.95
N LEU A 7 1.92 -12.31 -16.75
CA LEU A 7 0.50 -12.12 -16.42
C LEU A 7 0.32 -11.44 -15.06
N LEU A 8 1.10 -11.84 -14.06
CA LEU A 8 1.06 -11.20 -12.73
C LEU A 8 1.51 -9.73 -12.78
N VAL A 9 2.57 -9.43 -13.54
CA VAL A 9 3.02 -8.04 -13.74
C VAL A 9 1.95 -7.23 -14.45
N ALA A 10 1.38 -7.76 -15.54
CA ALA A 10 0.33 -7.09 -16.28
C ALA A 10 -0.90 -6.81 -15.40
N ALA A 11 -1.38 -7.81 -14.66
CA ALA A 11 -2.51 -7.67 -13.76
C ALA A 11 -2.24 -6.62 -12.67
N ALA A 12 -1.03 -6.62 -12.06
CA ALA A 12 -0.65 -5.67 -11.05
C ALA A 12 -0.59 -4.23 -11.61
N VAL A 13 0.02 -4.05 -12.80
CA VAL A 13 0.15 -2.74 -13.44
C VAL A 13 -1.23 -2.20 -13.85
N LEU A 14 -2.09 -3.02 -14.43
CA LEU A 14 -3.43 -2.62 -14.86
C LEU A 14 -4.33 -2.29 -13.68
N GLY A 15 -4.31 -3.08 -12.60
CA GLY A 15 -5.08 -2.82 -11.39
C GLY A 15 -4.72 -1.48 -10.75
N ASP A 16 -3.43 -1.19 -10.63
CA ASP A 16 -2.96 0.08 -10.08
C ASP A 16 -3.27 1.25 -11.02
N ALA A 17 -3.19 1.06 -12.35
CA ALA A 17 -3.53 2.08 -13.34
C ALA A 17 -5.02 2.44 -13.30
N LEU A 18 -5.90 1.46 -13.11
CA LEU A 18 -7.33 1.69 -12.88
C LEU A 18 -7.55 2.50 -11.60
N ASN A 19 -6.93 2.11 -10.51
CA ASN A 19 -7.04 2.77 -9.22
C ASN A 19 -6.53 4.23 -9.27
N TYR A 20 -5.39 4.45 -9.94
CA TYR A 20 -4.88 5.79 -10.23
C TYR A 20 -5.87 6.62 -11.06
N SER A 21 -6.47 6.03 -12.11
CA SER A 21 -7.39 6.73 -13.00
C SER A 21 -8.67 7.14 -12.27
N ILE A 22 -9.17 6.30 -11.38
CA ILE A 22 -10.27 6.62 -10.48
C ILE A 22 -9.90 7.79 -9.58
N GLY A 23 -8.73 7.73 -8.93
CA GLY A 23 -8.23 8.81 -8.08
C GLY A 23 -8.09 10.13 -8.84
N ARG A 24 -7.56 10.10 -10.05
CA ARG A 24 -7.39 11.27 -10.90
C ARG A 24 -8.71 11.93 -11.32
N ARG A 25 -9.74 11.11 -11.59
CA ARG A 25 -11.08 11.61 -11.94
C ARG A 25 -11.82 12.16 -10.73
N LEU A 26 -11.64 11.57 -9.56
CA LEU A 26 -12.28 12.00 -8.33
C LEU A 26 -11.57 13.20 -7.70
N GLY A 27 -10.25 13.33 -7.88
CA GLY A 27 -9.45 14.39 -7.29
C GLY A 27 -10.06 15.79 -7.43
N PRO A 28 -10.38 16.27 -8.65
CA PRO A 28 -10.99 17.60 -8.85
C PRO A 28 -12.35 17.78 -8.14
N LYS A 29 -13.13 16.71 -8.06
CA LYS A 29 -14.44 16.72 -7.38
C LYS A 29 -14.29 16.78 -5.86
N VAL A 30 -13.26 16.14 -5.33
CA VAL A 30 -12.93 16.12 -3.90
C VAL A 30 -12.48 17.53 -3.45
N PHE A 31 -11.80 18.28 -4.29
CA PHE A 31 -11.39 19.67 -4.01
C PHE A 31 -12.56 20.65 -3.93
N GLY A 32 -13.67 20.39 -4.65
CA GLY A 32 -14.88 21.22 -4.61
C GLY A 32 -15.71 21.01 -3.34
N TRP A 33 -15.38 20.02 -2.51
CA TRP A 33 -16.14 19.72 -1.29
C TRP A 33 -15.43 20.25 -0.04
N GLU A 34 -15.37 21.57 0.09
CA GLU A 34 -14.73 22.25 1.22
C GLU A 34 -15.30 21.89 2.61
N GLN A 35 -16.39 21.15 2.70
CA GLN A 35 -17.08 20.81 3.95
C GLN A 35 -17.45 19.34 4.13
N SER A 36 -16.81 18.40 3.43
CA SER A 36 -17.10 16.98 3.64
C SER A 36 -16.39 16.43 4.88
N ARG A 37 -17.15 15.88 5.82
CA ARG A 37 -16.64 15.18 7.02
C ARG A 37 -15.73 13.99 6.70
N LEU A 38 -15.76 13.47 5.46
CA LEU A 38 -14.97 12.32 4.99
C LEU A 38 -13.61 12.71 4.40
N PHE A 39 -13.44 13.96 3.95
CA PHE A 39 -12.20 14.40 3.31
C PHE A 39 -11.59 15.57 4.06
N ASN A 40 -10.47 15.29 4.71
CA ASN A 40 -9.70 16.31 5.42
C ASN A 40 -8.67 16.92 4.46
N LYS A 41 -8.86 18.19 4.09
CA LYS A 41 -7.95 18.98 3.24
C LYS A 41 -6.50 18.92 3.76
N ALA A 42 -6.31 18.98 5.08
CA ALA A 42 -4.99 18.88 5.69
C ALA A 42 -4.33 17.51 5.48
N ALA A 43 -5.11 16.41 5.41
CA ALA A 43 -4.58 15.09 5.09
C ALA A 43 -4.20 15.00 3.60
N PHE A 44 -4.98 15.64 2.72
CA PHE A 44 -4.65 15.73 1.30
C PHE A 44 -3.37 16.53 1.06
N ASP A 45 -3.26 17.73 1.62
CA ASP A 45 -2.09 18.61 1.46
C ASP A 45 -0.81 17.92 1.96
N ARG A 46 -0.89 17.18 3.08
CA ARG A 46 0.22 16.37 3.58
C ARG A 46 0.60 15.24 2.61
N THR A 47 -0.40 14.61 1.98
CA THR A 47 -0.16 13.51 1.04
C THR A 47 0.41 14.05 -0.27
N HIS A 48 -0.10 15.17 -0.76
CA HIS A 48 0.43 15.85 -1.93
C HIS A 48 1.88 16.27 -1.71
N ALA A 49 2.17 16.96 -0.61
CA ALA A 49 3.54 17.33 -0.21
C ALA A 49 4.46 16.11 -0.03
N PHE A 50 3.91 14.99 0.47
CA PHE A 50 4.67 13.74 0.58
C PHE A 50 5.04 13.17 -0.79
N TYR A 51 4.10 13.17 -1.76
CA TYR A 51 4.39 12.72 -3.13
C TYR A 51 5.31 13.69 -3.89
N GLU A 52 5.22 14.98 -3.64
CA GLU A 52 6.18 15.96 -4.20
C GLU A 52 7.58 15.74 -3.66
N ARG A 53 7.71 15.45 -2.37
CA ARG A 53 9.01 15.30 -1.69
C ARG A 53 9.67 13.96 -1.95
N HIS A 54 8.92 12.86 -1.98
CA HIS A 54 9.43 11.49 -2.12
C HIS A 54 9.22 10.91 -3.53
N GLY A 55 8.43 11.59 -4.36
CA GLY A 55 8.21 11.23 -5.76
C GLY A 55 7.63 9.83 -5.94
N GLY A 56 7.97 9.23 -7.07
CA GLY A 56 7.48 7.92 -7.45
C GLY A 56 8.00 6.75 -6.64
N ILE A 57 9.09 6.93 -5.88
CA ILE A 57 9.63 5.90 -4.97
C ILE A 57 8.56 5.44 -3.98
N THR A 58 7.68 6.35 -3.56
CA THR A 58 6.55 6.04 -2.69
C THR A 58 5.66 4.93 -3.26
N ILE A 59 5.44 4.90 -4.59
CA ILE A 59 4.63 3.89 -5.26
C ILE A 59 5.29 2.52 -5.18
N ILE A 60 6.63 2.47 -5.33
CA ILE A 60 7.39 1.22 -5.21
C ILE A 60 7.33 0.70 -3.77
N VAL A 61 7.66 1.55 -2.79
CA VAL A 61 7.69 1.17 -1.37
C VAL A 61 6.30 0.77 -0.87
N ALA A 62 5.26 1.48 -1.31
CA ALA A 62 3.87 1.18 -0.94
C ALA A 62 3.47 -0.27 -1.27
N ARG A 63 4.02 -0.87 -2.34
CA ARG A 63 3.72 -2.26 -2.71
C ARG A 63 4.13 -3.29 -1.66
N PHE A 64 5.13 -2.97 -0.86
CA PHE A 64 5.60 -3.84 0.22
C PHE A 64 4.77 -3.68 1.51
N LEU A 65 3.87 -2.70 1.56
CA LEU A 65 3.00 -2.45 2.70
C LEU A 65 1.56 -2.86 2.37
N PRO A 66 0.99 -3.90 3.00
CA PRO A 66 -0.28 -4.52 2.60
C PRO A 66 -1.45 -3.55 2.44
N PHE A 67 -1.59 -2.58 3.34
CA PHE A 67 -2.69 -1.60 3.29
C PHE A 67 -2.36 -0.41 2.39
N VAL A 68 -1.11 0.07 2.41
CA VAL A 68 -0.71 1.27 1.67
C VAL A 68 -0.76 1.02 0.17
N ARG A 69 -0.46 -0.21 -0.28
CA ARG A 69 -0.47 -0.58 -1.70
C ARG A 69 -1.82 -0.37 -2.39
N THR A 70 -2.91 -0.54 -1.67
CA THR A 70 -4.25 -0.38 -2.24
C THR A 70 -4.64 1.08 -2.42
N PHE A 71 -4.13 1.95 -1.55
CA PHE A 71 -4.45 3.38 -1.56
C PHE A 71 -3.43 4.23 -2.31
N ALA A 72 -2.17 3.81 -2.37
CA ALA A 72 -1.10 4.60 -2.97
C ALA A 72 -1.36 5.01 -4.44
N PRO A 73 -1.81 4.12 -5.35
CA PRO A 73 -2.16 4.52 -6.71
C PRO A 73 -3.33 5.50 -6.77
N PHE A 74 -4.36 5.28 -5.94
CA PHE A 74 -5.51 6.17 -5.84
C PHE A 74 -5.08 7.57 -5.40
N VAL A 75 -4.29 7.65 -4.34
CA VAL A 75 -3.82 8.93 -3.79
C VAL A 75 -2.87 9.63 -4.76
N ALA A 76 -2.02 8.90 -5.49
CA ALA A 76 -1.20 9.46 -6.56
C ALA A 76 -2.05 10.09 -7.67
N GLY A 77 -3.18 9.47 -8.01
CA GLY A 77 -4.18 10.00 -8.93
C GLY A 77 -4.84 11.27 -8.40
N VAL A 78 -5.31 11.26 -7.16
CA VAL A 78 -5.90 12.43 -6.48
C VAL A 78 -4.90 13.57 -6.40
N ALA A 79 -3.63 13.29 -6.09
CA ALA A 79 -2.54 14.27 -6.05
C ALA A 79 -2.12 14.79 -7.44
N GLN A 80 -2.81 14.39 -8.53
CA GLN A 80 -2.53 14.83 -9.90
C GLN A 80 -1.09 14.54 -10.37
N MET A 81 -0.47 13.47 -9.85
CA MET A 81 0.83 13.03 -10.34
C MET A 81 0.77 12.77 -11.84
N SER A 82 1.82 13.11 -12.61
CA SER A 82 1.82 12.84 -14.04
C SER A 82 1.75 11.33 -14.31
N TYR A 83 0.90 10.93 -15.27
CA TYR A 83 0.70 9.50 -15.59
C TYR A 83 2.00 8.80 -16.02
N ALA A 84 2.87 9.49 -16.76
CA ALA A 84 4.15 8.92 -17.18
C ALA A 84 5.04 8.56 -15.99
N LYS A 85 5.17 9.45 -14.99
CA LYS A 85 5.90 9.17 -13.77
C LYS A 85 5.25 8.03 -12.99
N PHE A 86 3.93 8.07 -12.80
CA PHE A 86 3.20 7.00 -12.13
C PHE A 86 3.42 5.66 -12.81
N ALA A 87 3.22 5.57 -14.14
CA ALA A 87 3.37 4.34 -14.91
C ALA A 87 4.78 3.76 -14.80
N LEU A 88 5.81 4.60 -14.91
CA LEU A 88 7.20 4.16 -14.76
C LEU A 88 7.45 3.48 -13.41
N TYR A 89 7.11 4.15 -12.31
CA TYR A 89 7.31 3.60 -10.97
C TYR A 89 6.38 2.42 -10.66
N ASN A 90 5.18 2.40 -11.24
CA ASN A 90 4.24 1.30 -11.15
C ASN A 90 4.81 0.03 -11.80
N VAL A 91 5.33 0.14 -13.03
CA VAL A 91 5.96 -0.99 -13.75
C VAL A 91 7.20 -1.47 -13.02
N ILE A 92 8.11 -0.57 -12.63
CA ILE A 92 9.32 -0.94 -11.87
C ILE A 92 8.94 -1.64 -10.57
N GLY A 93 7.99 -1.11 -9.81
CA GLY A 93 7.52 -1.72 -8.57
C GLY A 93 6.87 -3.08 -8.78
N ALA A 94 6.09 -3.26 -9.87
CA ALA A 94 5.49 -4.54 -10.23
C ALA A 94 6.56 -5.59 -10.57
N LEU A 95 7.54 -5.23 -11.39
CA LEU A 95 8.64 -6.11 -11.73
C LEU A 95 9.44 -6.52 -10.50
N LEU A 96 9.86 -5.58 -9.68
CA LEU A 96 10.61 -5.85 -8.45
C LEU A 96 9.82 -6.78 -7.51
N TRP A 97 8.53 -6.54 -7.35
CA TRP A 97 7.68 -7.33 -6.46
C TRP A 97 7.45 -8.74 -7.01
N VAL A 98 7.06 -8.89 -8.29
CA VAL A 98 6.77 -10.18 -8.90
C VAL A 98 8.05 -11.00 -9.06
N ILE A 99 9.12 -10.42 -9.64
CA ILE A 99 10.39 -11.13 -9.85
C ILE A 99 11.04 -11.47 -8.52
N GLY A 100 11.04 -10.53 -7.57
CA GLY A 100 11.60 -10.73 -6.25
C GLY A 100 10.93 -11.87 -5.50
N LEU A 101 9.60 -11.82 -5.34
CA LEU A 101 8.87 -12.87 -4.61
C LEU A 101 8.86 -14.21 -5.34
N THR A 102 8.67 -14.20 -6.66
CA THR A 102 8.67 -15.47 -7.44
C THR A 102 10.07 -16.06 -7.51
N GLY A 103 11.10 -15.22 -7.65
CA GLY A 103 12.50 -15.66 -7.64
C GLY A 103 12.91 -16.24 -6.28
N LEU A 104 12.56 -15.55 -5.19
CA LEU A 104 12.78 -16.06 -3.83
C LEU A 104 12.03 -17.37 -3.61
N GLY A 105 10.74 -17.44 -4.00
CA GLY A 105 9.96 -18.67 -3.91
C GLY A 105 10.56 -19.82 -4.69
N TYR A 106 11.10 -19.57 -5.88
CA TYR A 106 11.76 -20.58 -6.70
C TYR A 106 13.08 -21.06 -6.08
N LEU A 107 13.92 -20.13 -5.61
CA LEU A 107 15.20 -20.45 -5.00
C LEU A 107 15.05 -21.21 -3.68
N PHE A 108 14.19 -20.71 -2.80
CA PHE A 108 14.01 -21.31 -1.47
C PHE A 108 13.03 -22.48 -1.46
N GLY A 109 11.98 -22.46 -2.30
CA GLY A 109 10.97 -23.52 -2.37
C GLY A 109 11.52 -24.89 -2.77
N ASN A 110 12.71 -24.93 -3.38
CA ASN A 110 13.37 -26.17 -3.77
C ASN A 110 14.37 -26.71 -2.73
N THR A 111 14.59 -25.97 -1.64
CA THR A 111 15.46 -26.42 -0.55
C THR A 111 14.79 -27.51 0.28
N GLY A 112 15.55 -28.54 0.70
CA GLY A 112 15.04 -29.67 1.49
C GLY A 112 14.32 -29.15 2.77
N TRP A 113 14.91 -28.20 3.47
CA TRP A 113 14.36 -27.62 4.69
C TRP A 113 12.96 -27.01 4.48
N VAL A 114 12.74 -26.26 3.40
CA VAL A 114 11.45 -25.67 3.09
C VAL A 114 10.40 -26.74 2.74
N LYS A 115 10.81 -27.83 2.07
CA LYS A 115 9.91 -28.95 1.77
C LYS A 115 9.46 -29.68 3.02
N GLU A 116 10.38 -29.89 3.95
CA GLU A 116 10.09 -30.54 5.24
C GLU A 116 9.23 -29.66 6.17
N HIS A 117 9.37 -28.34 6.07
CA HIS A 117 8.67 -27.38 6.93
C HIS A 117 7.68 -26.49 6.14
N PHE A 118 7.11 -27.02 5.06
CA PHE A 118 6.25 -26.27 4.16
C PHE A 118 5.07 -25.57 4.89
N GLU A 119 4.50 -26.25 5.88
CA GLU A 119 3.39 -25.70 6.67
C GLU A 119 3.79 -24.43 7.43
N TRP A 120 4.98 -24.43 8.05
CA TRP A 120 5.51 -23.28 8.77
C TRP A 120 5.89 -22.12 7.84
N VAL A 121 6.44 -22.43 6.68
CA VAL A 121 6.77 -21.43 5.65
C VAL A 121 5.49 -20.79 5.09
N ALA A 122 4.47 -21.59 4.79
CA ALA A 122 3.17 -21.09 4.33
C ALA A 122 2.51 -20.21 5.39
N LEU A 123 2.54 -20.62 6.65
CA LEU A 123 2.01 -19.85 7.77
C LEU A 123 2.77 -18.52 7.95
N ALA A 124 4.09 -18.54 7.86
CA ALA A 124 4.94 -17.36 7.95
C ALA A 124 4.66 -16.36 6.81
N MET A 125 4.44 -16.85 5.59
CA MET A 125 4.09 -16.01 4.43
C MET A 125 2.75 -15.28 4.61
N ILE A 126 1.82 -15.83 5.37
CA ILE A 126 0.54 -15.18 5.69
C ILE A 126 0.70 -14.22 6.87
N ILE A 127 1.40 -14.65 7.93
CA ILE A 127 1.49 -13.90 9.19
C ILE A 127 2.42 -12.70 9.06
N ILE A 128 3.61 -12.86 8.45
CA ILE A 128 4.63 -11.79 8.40
C ILE A 128 4.11 -10.51 7.74
N PRO A 129 3.45 -10.55 6.57
CA PRO A 129 2.88 -9.34 5.98
C PRO A 129 1.68 -8.77 6.75
N GLY A 130 0.97 -9.62 7.51
CA GLY A 130 -0.17 -9.21 8.33
C GLY A 130 0.22 -8.54 9.65
N LEU A 131 1.39 -8.88 10.20
CA LEU A 131 1.88 -8.39 11.50
C LEU A 131 1.90 -6.85 11.61
N PRO A 132 2.47 -6.09 10.66
CA PRO A 132 2.48 -4.63 10.75
C PRO A 132 1.08 -4.02 10.86
N ALA A 133 0.13 -4.62 10.16
CA ALA A 133 -1.27 -4.19 10.18
C ALA A 133 -1.92 -4.42 11.54
N VAL A 134 -1.74 -5.62 12.08
CA VAL A 134 -2.29 -5.98 13.40
C VAL A 134 -1.66 -5.09 14.48
N ILE A 135 -0.36 -4.86 14.43
CA ILE A 135 0.36 -3.99 15.37
C ILE A 135 -0.20 -2.55 15.30
N GLU A 136 -0.42 -2.01 14.10
CA GLU A 136 -0.93 -0.65 13.95
C GLU A 136 -2.38 -0.51 14.43
N VAL A 137 -3.24 -1.47 14.13
CA VAL A 137 -4.62 -1.51 14.65
C VAL A 137 -4.62 -1.59 16.18
N LEU A 138 -3.77 -2.43 16.75
CA LEU A 138 -3.65 -2.59 18.20
C LEU A 138 -3.14 -1.30 18.85
N ARG A 139 -2.12 -0.64 18.26
CA ARG A 139 -1.60 0.65 18.72
C ARG A 139 -2.66 1.74 18.68
N GLN A 140 -3.44 1.83 17.61
CA GLN A 140 -4.53 2.80 17.48
C GLN A 140 -5.62 2.55 18.52
N TRP A 141 -5.98 1.30 18.76
CA TRP A 141 -6.97 0.92 19.76
C TRP A 141 -6.51 1.25 21.19
N LEU A 142 -5.26 0.96 21.52
CA LEU A 142 -4.66 1.32 22.81
C LEU A 142 -4.61 2.84 23.02
N ARG A 143 -4.20 3.60 21.99
CA ARG A 143 -4.19 5.07 22.03
C ARG A 143 -5.61 5.65 22.19
N ALA A 144 -6.60 5.07 21.55
CA ALA A 144 -8.00 5.49 21.68
C ALA A 144 -8.54 5.24 23.09
N ARG A 145 -8.19 4.10 23.71
CA ARG A 145 -8.51 3.82 25.12
C ARG A 145 -7.86 4.79 26.08
N ALA A 146 -6.57 5.06 25.92
CA ALA A 146 -5.82 6.00 26.78
C ALA A 146 -6.43 7.42 26.69
N ARG A 147 -6.82 7.87 25.49
CA ARG A 147 -7.49 9.17 25.31
C ARG A 147 -8.87 9.25 26.00
N LYS A 148 -9.65 8.16 25.98
CA LYS A 148 -10.94 8.11 26.68
C LYS A 148 -10.76 8.18 28.20
N SER A 149 -9.78 7.46 28.76
CA SER A 149 -9.47 7.51 30.20
C SER A 149 -8.98 8.89 30.65
N ALA A 150 -8.10 9.53 29.86
CA ALA A 150 -7.60 10.87 30.15
C ALA A 150 -8.71 11.95 30.07
N LYS A 151 -9.70 11.76 29.19
CA LYS A 151 -10.84 12.68 29.08
C LYS A 151 -11.83 12.50 30.25
N ALA A 152 -12.02 11.28 30.73
CA ALA A 152 -12.85 11.00 31.89
C ALA A 152 -12.25 11.59 33.18
N ALA A 153 -10.92 11.51 33.33
CA ALA A 153 -10.21 12.07 34.50
C ALA A 153 -10.15 13.61 34.55
N ARG A 154 -10.46 14.31 33.44
CA ARG A 154 -10.54 15.78 33.39
C ARG A 154 -11.92 16.35 33.68
N VAL A 155 -12.93 15.52 33.78
CA VAL A 155 -14.34 15.93 34.00
C VAL A 155 -14.76 15.71 35.48
N LEU A 156 -13.90 15.05 36.26
CA LEU A 156 -13.98 14.93 37.74
C LEU A 156 -13.06 15.98 38.38
#